data_cb443f0aa492be8edc339e5b4c181604
#
_entry.id   cb443f0aa492be8edc339e5b4c181604
#
_cell.length_a   1.000
_cell.length_b   1.000
_cell.length_c   1.000
_cell.angle_alpha   90.00
_cell.angle_beta   90.00
_cell.angle_gamma   90.00
#
_symmetry.space_group_name_H-M   'P 1'
#
loop_
_entity.id
_entity.type
_entity.pdbx_description
1 polymer ?
#
loop_
_entity_poly.entity_id
_entity_poly.type
_entity_poly.pdbx_seq_one_letter_code
_entity_poly.pdbx_strand_id
1 'polypeptide(L)'
;MIRHVVMWTLKDAADAPRFKQLLDSCKGLVPGMQEFEVGIRAEGLEANVDVMLVSAFSDKASLDAYQHHPHHKAVSAQLGPLRETRHVLDHDTSERPT
;
A
#
# COMPACT_ATOMS: atom_id res chain seq x y z
N MET A 1 -9.76 -0.78 14.16
CA MET A 1 -8.73 -1.11 13.17
C MET A 1 -8.73 -0.07 12.07
N ILE A 2 -7.57 0.35 11.65
CA ILE A 2 -7.42 1.31 10.55
C ILE A 2 -7.05 0.53 9.30
N ARG A 3 -7.81 0.70 8.22
CA ARG A 3 -7.48 0.14 6.92
C ARG A 3 -6.86 1.22 6.04
N HIS A 4 -5.68 0.92 5.51
CA HIS A 4 -4.89 1.80 4.66
C HIS A 4 -4.91 1.24 3.24
N VAL A 5 -5.53 1.94 2.31
CA VAL A 5 -5.66 1.51 0.92
C VAL A 5 -4.96 2.52 0.02
N VAL A 6 -4.06 2.05 -0.81
CA VAL A 6 -3.35 2.90 -1.77
C VAL A 6 -3.42 2.26 -3.15
N MET A 7 -3.59 3.08 -4.16
CA MET A 7 -3.60 2.64 -5.55
C MET A 7 -2.69 3.53 -6.37
N TRP A 8 -1.97 2.92 -7.30
CA TRP A 8 -1.02 3.64 -8.15
C TRP A 8 -1.21 3.31 -9.61
N THR A 9 -1.00 4.31 -10.47
CA THR A 9 -0.62 4.04 -11.85
C THR A 9 0.87 4.28 -11.97
N LEU A 10 1.52 3.53 -12.87
CA LEU A 10 2.96 3.59 -13.09
C LEU A 10 3.27 4.27 -14.41
N LYS A 11 4.43 4.92 -14.47
CA LYS A 11 4.93 5.50 -15.73
C LYS A 11 5.14 4.42 -16.78
N ASP A 12 5.60 3.24 -16.35
CA ASP A 12 5.77 2.06 -17.18
C ASP A 12 5.11 0.87 -16.47
N ALA A 13 4.05 0.34 -17.07
CA ALA A 13 3.32 -0.79 -16.49
C ALA A 13 4.20 -2.03 -16.30
N ALA A 14 5.29 -2.17 -17.05
CA ALA A 14 6.24 -3.27 -16.91
C ALA A 14 6.97 -3.25 -15.57
N ASP A 15 6.96 -2.12 -14.85
CA ASP A 15 7.56 -2.01 -13.52
C ASP A 15 6.66 -2.55 -12.39
N ALA A 16 5.45 -3.02 -12.69
CA ALA A 16 4.53 -3.49 -11.66
C ALA A 16 5.10 -4.61 -10.79
N PRO A 17 5.77 -5.64 -11.32
CA PRO A 17 6.38 -6.67 -10.47
C PRO A 17 7.45 -6.12 -9.54
N ARG A 18 8.29 -5.19 -10.02
CA ARG A 18 9.30 -4.53 -9.19
C ARG A 18 8.66 -3.67 -8.10
N PHE A 19 7.62 -2.93 -8.46
CA PHE A 19 6.87 -2.08 -7.52
C PHE A 19 6.27 -2.95 -6.40
N LYS A 20 5.64 -4.06 -6.76
CA LYS A 20 5.10 -5.04 -5.80
C LYS A 20 6.19 -5.59 -4.90
N GLN A 21 7.34 -5.98 -5.44
CA GLN A 21 8.43 -6.54 -4.66
C GLN A 21 8.93 -5.53 -3.61
N LEU A 22 9.06 -4.27 -3.99
CA LEU A 22 9.45 -3.20 -3.06
C LEU A 22 8.42 -3.04 -1.93
N LEU A 23 7.12 -3.01 -2.26
CA LEU A 23 6.06 -2.92 -1.26
C LEU A 23 6.02 -4.15 -0.35
N ASP A 24 6.16 -5.34 -0.90
CA ASP A 24 6.13 -6.58 -0.13
C ASP A 24 7.22 -6.63 0.95
N SER A 25 8.33 -5.93 0.74
CA SER A 25 9.39 -5.82 1.75
C SER A 25 8.95 -5.06 3.00
N CYS A 26 7.83 -4.36 2.96
CA CYS A 26 7.27 -3.63 4.09
C CYS A 26 6.32 -4.46 4.96
N LYS A 27 6.00 -5.68 4.54
CA LYS A 27 5.11 -6.55 5.30
C LYS A 27 5.71 -6.88 6.66
N GLY A 28 4.92 -6.68 7.72
CA GLY A 28 5.34 -7.03 9.06
C GLY A 28 6.30 -6.04 9.71
N LEU A 29 6.46 -4.82 9.18
CA LEU A 29 7.40 -3.84 9.72
C LEU A 29 7.07 -3.38 11.14
N VAL A 30 5.81 -3.38 11.54
CA VAL A 30 5.39 -2.94 12.87
C VAL A 30 4.46 -3.96 13.51
N PRO A 31 4.48 -4.08 14.86
CA PRO A 31 3.67 -5.09 15.55
C PRO A 31 2.17 -4.94 15.34
N GLY A 32 1.68 -3.72 15.16
CA GLY A 32 0.25 -3.45 14.97
C GLY A 32 -0.29 -3.74 13.58
N MET A 33 0.56 -4.10 12.63
CA MET A 33 0.13 -4.48 11.28
C MET A 33 -0.58 -5.83 11.33
N GLN A 34 -1.83 -5.87 10.86
CA GLN A 34 -2.66 -7.08 10.91
C GLN A 34 -2.91 -7.69 9.54
N GLU A 35 -2.98 -6.86 8.50
CA GLU A 35 -3.16 -7.30 7.12
C GLU A 35 -2.22 -6.53 6.22
N PHE A 36 -1.73 -7.19 5.19
CA PHE A 36 -0.89 -6.55 4.18
C PHE A 36 -0.97 -7.37 2.89
N GLU A 37 -1.52 -6.78 1.84
CA GLU A 37 -1.66 -7.43 0.54
C GLU A 37 -1.37 -6.45 -0.58
N VAL A 38 -0.52 -6.84 -1.50
CA VAL A 38 -0.23 -6.07 -2.70
C VAL A 38 -0.82 -6.81 -3.90
N GLY A 39 -1.68 -6.13 -4.65
CA GLY A 39 -2.23 -6.63 -5.90
C GLY A 39 -1.66 -5.88 -7.09
N ILE A 40 -1.44 -6.58 -8.18
CA ILE A 40 -1.10 -5.98 -9.46
C ILE A 40 -2.12 -6.41 -10.51
N ARG A 41 -2.21 -5.64 -11.58
CA ARG A 41 -3.14 -5.89 -12.66
C ARG A 41 -3.00 -7.33 -13.19
N ALA A 42 -4.12 -8.04 -13.32
CA ALA A 42 -4.17 -9.41 -13.83
C ALA A 42 -4.85 -9.43 -15.19
N GLU A 43 -4.33 -10.25 -16.09
CA GLU A 43 -4.92 -10.43 -17.41
C GLU A 43 -6.35 -10.98 -17.29
N GLY A 44 -7.27 -10.43 -18.06
CA GLY A 44 -8.66 -10.85 -18.08
C GLY A 44 -9.54 -10.22 -17.00
N LEU A 45 -8.96 -9.41 -16.10
CA LEU A 45 -9.70 -8.68 -15.08
C LEU A 45 -9.63 -7.18 -15.34
N GLU A 46 -10.73 -6.51 -15.04
CA GLU A 46 -10.80 -5.07 -15.23
C GLU A 46 -9.95 -4.32 -14.21
N ALA A 47 -9.14 -3.37 -14.68
CA ALA A 47 -8.39 -2.46 -13.82
C ALA A 47 -8.03 -1.18 -14.58
N ASN A 48 -8.10 -0.06 -13.89
CA ASN A 48 -7.59 1.23 -14.41
C ASN A 48 -6.46 1.78 -13.53
N VAL A 49 -5.96 0.96 -12.60
CA VAL A 49 -4.73 1.21 -11.84
C VAL A 49 -3.81 0.01 -12.03
N ASP A 50 -2.53 0.19 -11.75
CA ASP A 50 -1.53 -0.85 -12.01
C ASP A 50 -1.19 -1.65 -10.75
N VAL A 51 -1.20 -1.01 -9.58
CA VAL A 51 -0.83 -1.63 -8.29
C VAL A 51 -1.78 -1.13 -7.20
N MET A 52 -2.12 -2.03 -6.29
CA MET A 52 -2.94 -1.74 -5.12
C MET A 52 -2.26 -2.29 -3.87
N LEU A 53 -2.31 -1.54 -2.78
CA LEU A 53 -1.96 -2.01 -1.45
C LEU A 53 -3.19 -1.93 -0.56
N VAL A 54 -3.53 -3.04 0.08
CA VAL A 54 -4.50 -3.05 1.19
C VAL A 54 -3.77 -3.52 2.43
N SER A 55 -3.76 -2.69 3.46
CA SER A 55 -3.15 -3.01 4.74
C SER A 55 -4.07 -2.60 5.87
N ALA A 56 -3.88 -3.20 7.04
CA ALA A 56 -4.68 -2.88 8.21
C ALA A 56 -3.80 -2.83 9.44
N PHE A 57 -4.12 -1.90 10.33
CA PHE A 57 -3.37 -1.62 11.55
C PHE A 57 -4.33 -1.59 12.73
N SER A 58 -3.85 -2.03 13.90
CA SER A 58 -4.66 -2.08 15.12
C SER A 58 -5.19 -0.69 15.51
N ASP A 59 -4.41 0.37 15.26
CA ASP A 59 -4.76 1.74 15.58
C ASP A 59 -3.98 2.74 14.72
N LYS A 60 -4.30 4.02 14.87
CA LYS A 60 -3.62 5.10 14.15
C LYS A 60 -2.15 5.18 14.50
N ALA A 61 -1.79 4.92 15.76
CA ALA A 61 -0.39 4.98 16.19
C ALA A 61 0.46 3.94 15.45
N SER A 62 -0.08 2.75 15.22
CA SER A 62 0.60 1.69 14.45
C SER A 62 0.78 2.10 12.98
N LEU A 63 -0.23 2.71 12.38
CA LEU A 63 -0.12 3.23 11.01
C LEU A 63 0.95 4.32 10.94
N ASP A 64 0.95 5.26 11.88
CA ASP A 64 1.95 6.32 11.94
C ASP A 64 3.38 5.73 12.08
N ALA A 65 3.55 4.73 12.96
CA ALA A 65 4.83 4.05 13.14
C ALA A 65 5.31 3.38 11.85
N TYR A 66 4.39 2.78 11.11
CA TYR A 66 4.68 2.18 9.81
C TYR A 66 5.15 3.24 8.80
N GLN A 67 4.40 4.33 8.67
CA GLN A 67 4.70 5.39 7.69
C GLN A 67 6.01 6.11 7.99
N HIS A 68 6.40 6.21 9.25
CA HIS A 68 7.66 6.85 9.67
C HIS A 68 8.82 5.87 9.82
N HIS A 69 8.58 4.57 9.62
CA HIS A 69 9.65 3.57 9.71
C HIS A 69 10.72 3.83 8.65
N PRO A 70 12.02 3.76 9.00
CA PRO A 70 13.10 4.04 8.05
C PRO A 70 13.04 3.19 6.78
N HIS A 71 12.68 1.91 6.91
CA HIS A 71 12.53 1.03 5.73
C HIS A 71 11.41 1.49 4.81
N HIS A 72 10.24 1.87 5.39
CA HIS A 72 9.14 2.40 4.60
C HIS A 72 9.55 3.67 3.84
N LYS A 73 10.28 4.56 4.50
CA LYS A 73 10.79 5.78 3.85
C LYS A 73 11.74 5.47 2.70
N ALA A 74 12.62 4.49 2.89
CA ALA A 74 13.56 4.06 1.84
C ALA A 74 12.82 3.45 0.65
N VAL A 75 11.80 2.63 0.90
CA VAL A 75 10.95 2.05 -0.16
C VAL A 75 10.20 3.16 -0.89
N SER A 76 9.58 4.09 -0.17
CA SER A 76 8.85 5.21 -0.78
C SER A 76 9.73 6.04 -1.71
N ALA A 77 10.99 6.24 -1.35
CA ALA A 77 11.96 6.96 -2.19
C ALA A 77 12.23 6.21 -3.50
N GLN A 78 12.17 4.88 -3.50
CA GLN A 78 12.34 4.07 -4.69
C GLN A 78 11.07 3.99 -5.55
N LEU A 79 9.90 4.08 -4.92
CA LEU A 79 8.62 4.06 -5.65
C LEU A 79 8.34 5.36 -6.38
N GLY A 80 8.77 6.48 -5.82
CA GLY A 80 8.49 7.80 -6.38
C GLY A 80 8.81 7.95 -7.87
N PRO A 81 10.01 7.58 -8.33
CA PRO A 81 10.35 7.66 -9.75
C PRO A 81 9.55 6.73 -10.66
N LEU A 82 8.97 5.66 -10.12
CA LEU A 82 8.24 4.66 -10.90
C LEU A 82 6.77 4.99 -11.05
N ARG A 83 6.20 5.71 -10.10
CA ARG A 83 4.76 6.00 -10.10
C ARG A 83 4.42 7.23 -10.93
N GLU A 84 3.24 7.19 -11.55
CA GLU A 84 2.63 8.33 -12.22
C GLU A 84 1.62 9.00 -11.29
N THR A 85 0.67 8.21 -10.74
CA THR A 85 -0.32 8.72 -9.77
C THR A 85 -0.32 7.88 -8.51
N ARG A 86 -0.80 8.46 -7.42
CA ARG A 86 -1.01 7.79 -6.13
C ARG A 86 -2.31 8.29 -5.54
N HIS A 87 -3.18 7.36 -5.19
CA HIS A 87 -4.44 7.66 -4.50
C HIS A 87 -4.48 6.88 -3.20
N VAL A 88 -4.93 7.50 -2.13
CA VAL A 88 -4.95 6.88 -0.81
C VAL A 88 -6.28 7.16 -0.10
N LEU A 89 -6.77 6.16 0.61
CA LEU A 89 -7.88 6.30 1.55
C LEU A 89 -7.55 5.47 2.79
N ASP A 90 -7.52 6.14 3.93
CA ASP A 90 -7.44 5.49 5.23
C ASP A 90 -8.81 5.60 5.89
N HIS A 91 -9.30 4.52 6.49
CA HIS A 91 -10.58 4.58 7.19
C HIS A 91 -10.57 3.69 8.43
N ASP A 92 -11.42 4.03 9.38
CA ASP A 92 -11.59 3.27 10.60
C ASP A 92 -12.71 2.24 10.40
N THR A 93 -12.33 0.95 10.43
CA THR A 93 -13.29 -0.14 10.21
C THR A 93 -14.17 -0.41 11.43
N SER A 94 -13.88 0.21 12.58
CA SER A 94 -14.73 0.11 13.76
C SER A 94 -16.00 0.94 13.63
N GLU A 95 -16.02 1.94 12.76
CA GLU A 95 -17.22 2.71 12.46
C GLU A 95 -18.18 1.87 11.65
N ARG A 96 -19.46 1.88 12.06
CA ARG A 96 -20.50 1.10 11.39
C ARG A 96 -21.66 1.99 11.02
N PRO A 97 -22.19 1.84 9.79
CA PRO A 97 -23.49 2.43 9.47
C PRO A 97 -24.56 1.76 10.33
N THR A 98 -25.44 2.57 10.84
CA THR A 98 -26.54 2.09 11.66
C THR A 98 -27.82 2.00 10.84
#